data_1c26e5de34848df14a646b42a48dbea8
#
_entry.id   1c26e5de34848df14a646b42a48dbea8
#
_cell.length_a   1.000
_cell.length_b   1.000
_cell.length_c   1.000
_cell.angle_alpha   90.00
_cell.angle_beta   90.00
_cell.angle_gamma   90.00
#
_symmetry.space_group_name_H-M   'P 1'
#
loop_
_entity.id
_entity.type
_entity.pdbx_description
1 polymer ?
#
loop_
_entity_poly.entity_id
_entity_poly.type
_entity_poly.pdbx_seq_one_letter_code
_entity_poly.pdbx_strand_id
1 'polypeptide(L)'
;MKNFIVGIGGTGAKCLEHLLHCCASGLGPEKLWVGMVDQDEANGNVSRTKIQLTKYMNLRRSLRDEAKHDLSKDSNLFKTEITSNPDSVWLPLAGADPTLEQVIFYDSLKPEVRNLMDCLYDPAERKQNLSEGFRGKPNIGAAAMLATTADEKDVFWSQIYKAIDSARGGEEVRVFIISSIFGGTGASGFANIARRIKTI
;
A
#
# COMPACT_ATOMS: atom_id res chain seq x y z
N MET A 1 19.70 -9.07 1.68
CA MET A 1 18.28 -9.25 2.01
C MET A 1 17.55 -7.92 1.84
N LYS A 2 16.48 -7.87 1.06
CA LYS A 2 15.63 -6.68 0.86
C LYS A 2 14.31 -6.87 1.59
N ASN A 3 13.88 -5.87 2.35
CA ASN A 3 12.62 -5.92 3.08
C ASN A 3 11.65 -4.90 2.46
N PHE A 4 10.47 -5.39 2.08
CA PHE A 4 9.36 -4.61 1.55
C PHE A 4 8.21 -4.67 2.56
N ILE A 5 7.74 -3.51 3.00
CA ILE A 5 6.60 -3.45 3.93
C ILE A 5 5.47 -2.66 3.28
N VAL A 6 4.32 -3.31 3.18
CA VAL A 6 3.11 -2.76 2.57
C VAL A 6 2.08 -2.51 3.67
N GLY A 7 1.73 -1.26 3.88
CA GLY A 7 0.65 -0.86 4.77
C GLY A 7 -0.67 -0.69 4.01
N ILE A 8 -1.72 -1.41 4.40
CA ILE A 8 -3.03 -1.34 3.75
C ILE A 8 -4.04 -0.65 4.65
N GLY A 9 -4.67 0.38 4.13
CA GLY A 9 -5.64 1.20 4.83
C GLY A 9 -5.02 2.11 5.88
N GLY A 10 -5.81 2.94 6.52
CA GLY A 10 -5.35 3.90 7.52
C GLY A 10 -4.61 3.26 8.70
N THR A 11 -4.97 2.03 9.11
CA THR A 11 -4.25 1.30 10.16
C THR A 11 -2.87 0.85 9.69
N GLY A 12 -2.77 0.32 8.46
CA GLY A 12 -1.48 -0.04 7.86
C GLY A 12 -0.54 1.16 7.77
N ALA A 13 -1.05 2.30 7.29
CA ALA A 13 -0.30 3.56 7.25
C ALA A 13 0.21 3.99 8.64
N LYS A 14 -0.65 3.91 9.66
CA LYS A 14 -0.27 4.24 11.03
C LYS A 14 0.83 3.31 11.59
N CYS A 15 0.78 2.02 11.28
CA CYS A 15 1.85 1.08 11.65
C CYS A 15 3.18 1.45 10.96
N LEU A 16 3.14 1.86 9.68
CA LEU A 16 4.32 2.34 8.98
C LEU A 16 4.90 3.61 9.62
N GLU A 17 4.06 4.57 10.03
CA GLU A 17 4.51 5.76 10.77
C GLU A 17 5.33 5.37 12.02
N HIS A 18 4.84 4.40 12.80
CA HIS A 18 5.56 3.92 13.99
C HIS A 18 6.84 3.17 13.64
N LEU A 19 6.83 2.40 12.55
CA LEU A 19 8.05 1.75 12.04
C LEU A 19 9.12 2.77 11.68
N LEU A 20 8.76 3.91 11.05
CA LEU A 20 9.70 4.99 10.75
C LEU A 20 10.36 5.54 12.03
N HIS A 21 9.60 5.67 13.12
CA HIS A 21 10.16 6.08 14.43
C HIS A 21 11.13 5.02 14.98
N CYS A 22 10.81 3.73 14.86
CA CYS A 22 11.75 2.66 15.22
C CYS A 22 13.02 2.70 14.36
N CYS A 23 12.89 2.94 13.06
CA CYS A 23 14.05 3.11 12.17
C CYS A 23 14.90 4.33 12.56
N ALA A 24 14.27 5.45 12.94
CA ALA A 24 14.97 6.65 13.39
C ALA A 24 15.80 6.40 14.66
N SER A 25 15.27 5.61 15.60
CA SER A 25 15.99 5.18 16.81
C SER A 25 17.01 4.05 16.59
N GLY A 26 17.19 3.59 15.36
CA GLY A 26 18.20 2.59 15.01
C GLY A 26 17.77 1.13 15.18
N LEU A 27 16.48 0.85 15.35
CA LEU A 27 15.94 -0.49 15.52
C LEU A 27 15.53 -1.16 14.19
N GLY A 28 15.65 -0.44 13.08
CA GLY A 28 15.27 -0.95 11.75
C GLY A 28 16.34 -1.83 11.09
N PRO A 29 15.99 -2.54 9.98
CA PRO A 29 16.94 -3.26 9.15
C PRO A 29 17.87 -2.28 8.41
N GLU A 30 18.93 -2.80 7.78
CA GLU A 30 19.83 -1.94 6.99
C GLU A 30 19.11 -1.25 5.82
N LYS A 31 18.31 -2.02 5.08
CA LYS A 31 17.55 -1.53 3.91
C LYS A 31 16.08 -1.89 4.03
N LEU A 32 15.26 -0.92 3.70
CA LEU A 32 13.80 -1.03 3.78
C LEU A 32 13.16 -0.29 2.61
N TRP A 33 12.12 -0.88 2.06
CA TRP A 33 11.17 -0.21 1.19
C TRP A 33 9.78 -0.23 1.87
N VAL A 34 9.06 0.86 1.81
CA VAL A 34 7.68 0.97 2.32
C VAL A 34 6.76 1.47 1.22
N GLY A 35 5.57 0.89 1.13
CA GLY A 35 4.51 1.33 0.25
C GLY A 35 3.16 1.26 0.96
N MET A 36 2.21 2.00 0.45
CA MET A 36 0.86 2.07 1.03
C MET A 36 -0.20 1.73 -0.01
N VAL A 37 -1.30 1.19 0.46
CA VAL A 37 -2.51 0.94 -0.34
C VAL A 37 -3.69 1.52 0.42
N ASP A 38 -4.34 2.51 -0.14
CA ASP A 38 -5.60 3.01 0.39
C ASP A 38 -6.48 3.53 -0.74
N GLN A 39 -7.78 3.34 -0.62
CA GLN A 39 -8.74 3.89 -1.56
C GLN A 39 -9.12 5.33 -1.19
N ASP A 40 -8.99 5.71 0.07
CA ASP A 40 -9.23 7.07 0.53
C ASP A 40 -7.97 7.92 0.39
N GLU A 41 -7.89 8.70 -0.69
CA GLU A 41 -6.78 9.62 -0.95
C GLU A 41 -6.62 10.68 0.13
N ALA A 42 -7.72 11.10 0.75
CA ALA A 42 -7.76 12.11 1.82
C ALA A 42 -7.45 11.53 3.20
N ASN A 43 -7.13 10.24 3.31
CA ASN A 43 -6.86 9.59 4.58
C ASN A 43 -5.71 10.27 5.34
N GLY A 44 -6.03 10.86 6.49
CA GLY A 44 -5.07 11.61 7.30
C GLY A 44 -3.89 10.76 7.80
N ASN A 45 -4.05 9.44 7.99
CA ASN A 45 -2.94 8.56 8.37
C ASN A 45 -1.98 8.35 7.20
N VAL A 46 -2.49 8.17 5.99
CA VAL A 46 -1.67 8.06 4.77
C VAL A 46 -0.88 9.34 4.55
N SER A 47 -1.56 10.49 4.56
CA SER A 47 -0.92 11.80 4.38
C SER A 47 0.16 12.07 5.42
N ARG A 48 -0.08 11.75 6.68
CA ARG A 48 0.90 11.89 7.77
C ARG A 48 2.10 10.96 7.58
N THR A 49 1.87 9.71 7.19
CA THR A 49 2.96 8.75 6.93
C THR A 49 3.84 9.21 5.77
N LYS A 50 3.27 9.76 4.69
CA LYS A 50 4.04 10.38 3.59
C LYS A 50 4.96 11.50 4.10
N ILE A 51 4.42 12.41 4.92
CA ILE A 51 5.19 13.51 5.51
C ILE A 51 6.33 12.98 6.39
N GLN A 52 6.06 11.98 7.24
CA GLN A 52 7.08 11.40 8.12
C GLN A 52 8.15 10.65 7.32
N LEU A 53 7.78 9.93 6.27
CA LEU A 53 8.72 9.26 5.37
C LEU A 53 9.66 10.28 4.71
N THR A 54 9.12 11.37 4.18
CA THR A 54 9.91 12.46 3.57
C THR A 54 10.87 13.07 4.60
N LYS A 55 10.39 13.36 5.80
CA LYS A 55 11.23 13.89 6.89
C LYS A 55 12.33 12.93 7.28
N TYR A 56 12.02 11.63 7.42
CA TYR A 56 13.01 10.60 7.73
C TYR A 56 14.12 10.57 6.68
N MET A 57 13.77 10.52 5.40
CA MET A 57 14.74 10.44 4.31
C MET A 57 15.64 11.68 4.26
N ASN A 58 15.08 12.88 4.47
CA ASN A 58 15.86 14.13 4.50
C ASN A 58 16.81 14.17 5.70
N LEU A 59 16.33 13.83 6.91
CA LEU A 59 17.18 13.78 8.11
C LEU A 59 18.29 12.73 7.96
N ARG A 60 17.97 11.55 7.46
CA ARG A 60 18.99 10.53 7.21
C ARG A 60 20.06 11.03 6.24
N ARG A 61 19.67 11.66 5.13
CA ARG A 61 20.62 12.24 4.17
C ARG A 61 21.56 13.23 4.86
N SER A 62 21.01 14.19 5.60
CA SER A 62 21.83 15.18 6.30
C SER A 62 22.75 14.57 7.36
N LEU A 63 22.27 13.58 8.12
CA LEU A 63 23.01 12.99 9.24
C LEU A 63 24.02 11.93 8.80
N ARG A 64 23.76 11.20 7.72
CA ARG A 64 24.55 10.03 7.33
C ARG A 64 25.31 10.21 6.03
N ASP A 65 24.68 10.84 5.04
CA ASP A 65 25.23 10.90 3.69
C ASP A 65 26.03 12.18 3.46
N GLU A 66 25.64 13.31 4.09
CA GLU A 66 26.26 14.62 3.93
C GLU A 66 27.12 15.06 5.11
N ALA A 67 26.97 14.42 6.27
CA ALA A 67 27.74 14.79 7.46
C ALA A 67 29.22 14.47 7.28
N LYS A 68 30.05 15.53 7.26
CA LYS A 68 31.53 15.43 7.24
C LYS A 68 32.11 15.08 8.60
N HIS A 69 31.31 15.03 9.67
CA HIS A 69 31.74 14.79 11.05
C HIS A 69 31.31 13.43 11.59
N ASP A 70 32.17 12.82 12.36
CA ASP A 70 32.22 11.45 12.87
C ASP A 70 31.09 11.02 13.81
N LEU A 71 30.16 11.91 14.17
CA LEU A 71 29.04 11.62 15.07
C LEU A 71 28.08 10.52 14.54
N SER A 72 28.15 10.22 13.24
CA SER A 72 27.27 9.23 12.61
C SER A 72 27.83 7.82 12.62
N LYS A 73 29.15 7.61 12.80
CA LYS A 73 29.75 6.27 12.68
C LYS A 73 29.44 5.38 13.87
N ASP A 74 29.37 5.94 15.06
CA ASP A 74 29.11 5.20 16.30
C ASP A 74 27.64 5.20 16.73
N SER A 75 26.82 6.01 16.09
CA SER A 75 25.39 6.09 16.39
C SER A 75 24.58 5.16 15.49
N ASN A 76 23.65 4.40 16.08
CA ASN A 76 22.67 3.60 15.36
C ASN A 76 21.48 4.43 14.84
N LEU A 77 21.38 5.72 15.20
CA LEU A 77 20.30 6.60 14.77
C LEU A 77 20.25 6.72 13.24
N PHE A 78 19.07 6.64 12.66
CA PHE A 78 18.83 6.75 11.22
C PHE A 78 19.68 5.83 10.33
N LYS A 79 20.12 4.67 10.84
CA LYS A 79 20.94 3.73 10.06
C LYS A 79 20.20 3.09 8.90
N THR A 80 18.89 2.87 9.03
CA THR A 80 18.06 2.24 8.00
C THR A 80 18.01 3.09 6.73
N GLU A 81 18.43 2.53 5.60
CA GLU A 81 18.24 3.14 4.28
C GLU A 81 16.84 2.81 3.79
N ILE A 82 15.99 3.84 3.62
CA ILE A 82 14.67 3.69 3.05
C ILE A 82 14.69 4.19 1.61
N THR A 83 14.44 3.28 0.67
CA THR A 83 14.53 3.55 -0.78
C THR A 83 13.17 3.84 -1.43
N SER A 84 12.14 4.03 -0.61
CA SER A 84 10.77 4.30 -1.07
C SER A 84 10.62 5.69 -1.68
N ASN A 85 9.72 5.79 -2.65
CA ASN A 85 9.14 7.10 -3.00
C ASN A 85 8.02 7.39 -2.00
N PRO A 86 7.97 8.57 -1.35
CA PRO A 86 6.85 8.96 -0.48
C PRO A 86 5.47 8.89 -1.15
N ASP A 87 5.43 9.02 -2.49
CA ASP A 87 4.22 8.87 -3.28
C ASP A 87 3.93 7.43 -3.71
N SER A 88 4.61 6.45 -3.14
CA SER A 88 4.34 5.02 -3.35
C SER A 88 3.07 4.59 -2.62
N VAL A 89 1.96 5.15 -3.05
CA VAL A 89 0.60 4.83 -2.58
C VAL A 89 -0.21 4.37 -3.77
N TRP A 90 -0.72 3.17 -3.69
CA TRP A 90 -1.64 2.66 -4.69
C TRP A 90 -3.08 2.93 -4.28
N LEU A 91 -3.79 3.63 -5.17
CA LEU A 91 -5.24 3.85 -5.11
C LEU A 91 -5.88 2.84 -6.08
N PRO A 92 -6.54 1.78 -5.59
CA PRO A 92 -7.10 0.75 -6.47
C PRO A 92 -8.08 1.28 -7.51
N LEU A 93 -8.89 2.26 -7.14
CA LEU A 93 -9.91 2.86 -8.00
C LEU A 93 -9.54 4.31 -8.28
N ALA A 94 -8.84 4.54 -9.37
CA ALA A 94 -8.55 5.89 -9.84
C ALA A 94 -9.75 6.44 -10.63
N GLY A 95 -10.05 7.72 -10.47
CA GLY A 95 -11.08 8.42 -11.23
C GLY A 95 -12.09 9.18 -10.35
N ALA A 96 -12.95 9.97 -10.99
CA ALA A 96 -13.99 10.72 -10.31
C ALA A 96 -15.14 9.77 -9.90
N ASP A 97 -15.43 9.75 -8.60
CA ASP A 97 -16.60 9.08 -8.02
C ASP A 97 -16.81 7.61 -8.43
N PRO A 98 -15.79 6.72 -8.31
CA PRO A 98 -15.92 5.34 -8.72
C PRO A 98 -16.98 4.61 -7.91
N THR A 99 -17.82 3.81 -8.58
CA THR A 99 -18.78 2.91 -7.96
C THR A 99 -18.43 1.45 -8.28
N LEU A 100 -18.94 0.50 -7.49
CA LEU A 100 -18.72 -0.91 -7.82
C LEU A 100 -19.29 -1.27 -9.19
N GLU A 101 -20.50 -0.77 -9.55
CA GLU A 101 -21.13 -1.01 -10.85
C GLU A 101 -20.23 -0.57 -12.02
N GLN A 102 -19.60 0.60 -11.92
CA GLN A 102 -18.69 1.10 -12.95
C GLN A 102 -17.43 0.22 -13.05
N VAL A 103 -16.83 -0.11 -11.91
CA VAL A 103 -15.56 -0.87 -11.86
C VAL A 103 -15.71 -2.28 -12.43
N ILE A 104 -16.85 -2.95 -12.19
CA ILE A 104 -17.12 -4.29 -12.71
C ILE A 104 -17.80 -4.29 -14.09
N PHE A 105 -18.05 -3.12 -14.69
CA PHE A 105 -18.79 -2.97 -15.94
C PHE A 105 -20.16 -3.68 -15.89
N TYR A 106 -20.94 -3.41 -14.82
CA TYR A 106 -22.16 -4.13 -14.46
C TYR A 106 -23.13 -4.29 -15.64
N ASP A 107 -23.37 -3.24 -16.43
CA ASP A 107 -24.29 -3.28 -17.58
C ASP A 107 -23.82 -4.20 -18.71
N SER A 108 -22.53 -4.49 -18.78
CA SER A 108 -21.89 -5.35 -19.78
C SER A 108 -21.75 -6.81 -19.30
N LEU A 109 -22.14 -7.11 -18.06
CA LEU A 109 -22.09 -8.47 -17.53
C LEU A 109 -23.12 -9.38 -18.20
N LYS A 110 -22.73 -10.65 -18.35
CA LYS A 110 -23.70 -11.70 -18.77
C LYS A 110 -24.83 -11.81 -17.75
N PRO A 111 -26.08 -12.17 -18.18
CA PRO A 111 -27.23 -12.24 -17.29
C PRO A 111 -27.00 -13.09 -16.02
N GLU A 112 -26.30 -14.22 -16.14
CA GLU A 112 -26.05 -15.13 -15.02
C GLU A 112 -25.13 -14.49 -13.99
N VAL A 113 -24.11 -13.75 -14.47
CA VAL A 113 -23.16 -13.03 -13.59
C VAL A 113 -23.85 -11.83 -12.94
N ARG A 114 -24.68 -11.10 -13.69
CA ARG A 114 -25.49 -10.00 -13.18
C ARG A 114 -26.43 -10.47 -12.07
N ASN A 115 -27.16 -11.56 -12.27
CA ASN A 115 -28.03 -12.16 -11.26
C ASN A 115 -27.23 -12.53 -9.98
N LEU A 116 -26.00 -13.06 -10.14
CA LEU A 116 -25.14 -13.35 -8.99
C LEU A 116 -24.77 -12.06 -8.25
N MET A 117 -24.39 -11.00 -8.97
CA MET A 117 -24.07 -9.70 -8.37
C MET A 117 -25.29 -9.09 -7.64
N ASP A 118 -26.49 -9.27 -8.17
CA ASP A 118 -27.75 -8.82 -7.55
C ASP A 118 -28.07 -9.59 -6.26
N CYS A 119 -27.68 -10.86 -6.20
CA CYS A 119 -27.80 -11.65 -4.98
C CYS A 119 -26.75 -11.26 -3.90
N LEU A 120 -25.56 -10.84 -4.32
CA LEU A 120 -24.44 -10.57 -3.42
C LEU A 120 -24.41 -9.15 -2.88
N TYR A 121 -24.91 -8.17 -3.66
CA TYR A 121 -24.78 -6.75 -3.37
C TYR A 121 -26.09 -6.01 -3.58
N ASP A 122 -26.50 -5.25 -2.57
CA ASP A 122 -27.65 -4.35 -2.70
C ASP A 122 -27.40 -3.28 -3.77
N PRO A 123 -28.40 -2.86 -4.55
CA PRO A 123 -28.25 -1.79 -5.55
C PRO A 123 -27.69 -0.49 -4.98
N ALA A 124 -28.05 -0.11 -3.76
CA ALA A 124 -27.53 1.08 -3.10
C ALA A 124 -26.04 0.93 -2.78
N GLU A 125 -25.59 -0.27 -2.43
CA GLU A 125 -24.18 -0.57 -2.18
C GLU A 125 -23.35 -0.53 -3.46
N ARG A 126 -23.87 -1.10 -4.55
CA ARG A 126 -23.16 -1.09 -5.85
C ARG A 126 -22.97 0.32 -6.42
N LYS A 127 -23.94 1.21 -6.16
CA LYS A 127 -23.92 2.62 -6.61
C LYS A 127 -23.25 3.59 -5.64
N GLN A 128 -22.81 3.09 -4.48
CA GLN A 128 -22.12 3.93 -3.50
C GLN A 128 -20.81 4.45 -4.10
N ASN A 129 -20.55 5.76 -3.91
CA ASN A 129 -19.25 6.36 -4.23
C ASN A 129 -18.16 5.77 -3.32
N LEU A 130 -17.08 5.30 -3.94
CA LEU A 130 -15.96 4.63 -3.28
C LEU A 130 -14.69 5.51 -3.22
N SER A 131 -14.76 6.78 -3.60
CA SER A 131 -13.61 7.71 -3.54
C SER A 131 -13.10 7.93 -2.11
N GLU A 132 -13.98 7.87 -1.11
CA GLU A 132 -13.65 7.98 0.31
C GLU A 132 -13.38 6.61 0.98
N GLY A 133 -12.93 5.62 0.21
CA GLY A 133 -12.69 4.27 0.68
C GLY A 133 -13.93 3.39 0.70
N PHE A 134 -13.78 2.18 1.23
CA PHE A 134 -14.85 1.16 1.21
C PHE A 134 -15.79 1.23 2.43
N ARG A 135 -15.69 2.27 3.25
CA ARG A 135 -16.62 2.58 4.36
C ARG A 135 -16.99 1.37 5.25
N GLY A 136 -15.99 0.55 5.60
CA GLY A 136 -16.21 -0.64 6.45
C GLY A 136 -16.89 -1.82 5.74
N LYS A 137 -17.02 -1.80 4.41
CA LYS A 137 -17.59 -2.88 3.59
C LYS A 137 -16.51 -3.67 2.86
N PRO A 138 -15.89 -4.66 3.49
CA PRO A 138 -14.79 -5.42 2.90
C PRO A 138 -15.20 -6.26 1.67
N ASN A 139 -16.45 -6.69 1.58
CA ASN A 139 -17.01 -7.39 0.42
C ASN A 139 -16.99 -6.51 -0.83
N ILE A 140 -17.43 -5.25 -0.71
CA ILE A 140 -17.38 -4.26 -1.80
C ILE A 140 -15.94 -3.98 -2.21
N GLY A 141 -15.07 -3.70 -1.22
CA GLY A 141 -13.66 -3.44 -1.46
C GLY A 141 -12.94 -4.63 -2.12
N ALA A 142 -13.26 -5.86 -1.72
CA ALA A 142 -12.68 -7.06 -2.31
C ALA A 142 -13.08 -7.20 -3.79
N ALA A 143 -14.36 -7.03 -4.11
CA ALA A 143 -14.84 -7.09 -5.49
C ALA A 143 -14.21 -5.98 -6.35
N ALA A 144 -14.18 -4.76 -5.85
CA ALA A 144 -13.58 -3.62 -6.53
C ALA A 144 -12.09 -3.84 -6.80
N MET A 145 -11.32 -4.26 -5.79
CA MET A 145 -9.89 -4.54 -5.94
C MET A 145 -9.61 -5.72 -6.88
N LEU A 146 -10.46 -6.73 -6.94
CA LEU A 146 -10.30 -7.84 -7.88
C LEU A 146 -10.51 -7.40 -9.33
N ALA A 147 -11.38 -6.44 -9.56
CA ALA A 147 -11.66 -5.91 -10.89
C ALA A 147 -10.57 -4.97 -11.42
N THR A 148 -9.67 -4.49 -10.56
CA THR A 148 -8.56 -3.61 -10.96
C THR A 148 -7.31 -4.39 -11.37
N THR A 149 -6.41 -3.77 -12.11
CA THR A 149 -5.13 -4.35 -12.52
C THR A 149 -3.96 -3.77 -11.72
N ALA A 150 -2.92 -4.58 -11.50
CA ALA A 150 -1.64 -4.11 -11.03
C ALA A 150 -0.84 -3.60 -12.24
N ASP A 151 -0.80 -2.29 -12.46
CA ASP A 151 -0.06 -1.71 -13.58
C ASP A 151 1.41 -1.53 -13.19
N GLU A 152 2.33 -2.09 -13.99
CA GLU A 152 3.78 -1.93 -13.80
C GLU A 152 4.24 -0.46 -13.90
N LYS A 153 3.44 0.42 -14.51
CA LYS A 153 3.72 1.86 -14.57
C LYS A 153 3.37 2.59 -13.28
N ASP A 154 2.53 1.99 -12.44
CA ASP A 154 2.22 2.53 -11.12
C ASP A 154 3.46 2.51 -10.22
N VAL A 155 3.71 3.59 -9.48
CA VAL A 155 4.89 3.75 -8.63
C VAL A 155 5.00 2.65 -7.59
N PHE A 156 3.88 2.26 -6.98
CA PHE A 156 3.83 1.19 -5.98
C PHE A 156 4.11 -0.17 -6.63
N TRP A 157 3.38 -0.53 -7.70
CA TRP A 157 3.53 -1.83 -8.34
C TRP A 157 4.87 -2.01 -9.02
N SER A 158 5.43 -0.96 -9.63
CA SER A 158 6.77 -1.02 -10.24
C SER A 158 7.85 -1.48 -9.26
N GLN A 159 7.75 -1.11 -7.98
CA GLN A 159 8.70 -1.53 -6.96
C GLN A 159 8.47 -2.99 -6.54
N ILE A 160 7.21 -3.45 -6.49
CA ILE A 160 6.89 -4.86 -6.22
C ILE A 160 7.40 -5.76 -7.34
N TYR A 161 7.19 -5.40 -8.62
CA TYR A 161 7.74 -6.13 -9.77
C TYR A 161 9.26 -6.23 -9.69
N LYS A 162 9.96 -5.12 -9.45
CA LYS A 162 11.42 -5.12 -9.27
C LYS A 162 11.88 -6.00 -8.11
N ALA A 163 11.11 -6.06 -7.02
CA ALA A 163 11.40 -6.92 -5.89
C ALA A 163 11.31 -8.40 -6.27
N ILE A 164 10.26 -8.78 -7.01
CA ILE A 164 10.04 -10.15 -7.48
C ILE A 164 11.12 -10.56 -8.47
N ASP A 165 11.49 -9.69 -9.41
CA ASP A 165 12.58 -9.95 -10.36
C ASP A 165 13.92 -10.13 -9.65
N SER A 166 14.20 -9.33 -8.61
CA SER A 166 15.38 -9.53 -7.76
C SER A 166 15.38 -10.88 -7.07
N ALA A 167 14.22 -11.33 -6.57
CA ALA A 167 14.08 -12.64 -5.93
C ALA A 167 14.30 -13.78 -6.93
N ARG A 168 13.81 -13.66 -8.17
CA ARG A 168 14.08 -14.61 -9.26
C ARG A 168 15.56 -14.66 -9.63
N GLY A 169 16.27 -13.54 -9.48
CA GLY A 169 17.72 -13.43 -9.64
C GLY A 169 18.53 -13.99 -8.48
N GLY A 170 17.90 -14.59 -7.45
CA GLY A 170 18.55 -15.21 -6.30
C GLY A 170 18.77 -14.29 -5.11
N GLU A 171 18.27 -13.03 -5.12
CA GLU A 171 18.28 -12.18 -3.93
C GLU A 171 17.21 -12.63 -2.92
N GLU A 172 17.55 -12.60 -1.63
CA GLU A 172 16.55 -12.80 -0.58
C GLU A 172 15.67 -11.55 -0.45
N VAL A 173 14.41 -11.70 -0.79
CA VAL A 173 13.39 -10.64 -0.69
C VAL A 173 12.28 -11.07 0.25
N ARG A 174 11.90 -10.19 1.17
CA ARG A 174 10.77 -10.41 2.10
C ARG A 174 9.75 -9.31 1.92
N VAL A 175 8.49 -9.71 1.75
CA VAL A 175 7.35 -8.79 1.68
C VAL A 175 6.47 -9.01 2.90
N PHE A 176 6.30 -7.95 3.71
CA PHE A 176 5.40 -7.93 4.85
C PHE A 176 4.19 -7.07 4.53
N ILE A 177 3.00 -7.60 4.76
CA ILE A 177 1.74 -6.89 4.58
C ILE A 177 1.12 -6.63 5.95
N ILE A 178 0.84 -5.36 6.23
CA ILE A 178 0.24 -4.91 7.49
C ILE A 178 -1.12 -4.27 7.18
N SER A 179 -2.17 -4.79 7.82
CA SER A 179 -3.52 -4.27 7.65
C SER A 179 -4.38 -4.51 8.88
N SER A 180 -5.60 -3.95 8.89
CA SER A 180 -6.63 -4.27 9.88
C SER A 180 -7.76 -5.05 9.22
N ILE A 181 -8.26 -6.07 9.91
CA ILE A 181 -9.44 -6.84 9.48
C ILE A 181 -10.76 -6.09 9.78
N PHE A 182 -10.71 -5.01 10.54
CA PHE A 182 -11.90 -4.23 10.94
C PHE A 182 -12.24 -3.08 9.99
N GLY A 183 -11.32 -2.72 9.07
CA GLY A 183 -11.53 -1.64 8.10
C GLY A 183 -11.95 -2.17 6.73
N GLY A 184 -12.60 -1.32 5.93
CA GLY A 184 -12.97 -1.68 4.55
C GLY A 184 -11.75 -1.98 3.68
N THR A 185 -10.81 -1.04 3.55
CA THR A 185 -9.62 -1.17 2.70
C THR A 185 -8.66 -2.26 3.21
N GLY A 186 -8.40 -2.29 4.52
CA GLY A 186 -7.47 -3.26 5.10
C GLY A 186 -7.94 -4.70 4.95
N ALA A 187 -9.21 -4.98 5.30
CA ALA A 187 -9.79 -6.31 5.23
C ALA A 187 -9.94 -6.83 3.79
N SER A 188 -10.32 -5.95 2.85
CA SER A 188 -10.44 -6.31 1.43
C SER A 188 -9.09 -6.44 0.73
N GLY A 189 -8.12 -5.59 1.09
CA GLY A 189 -6.83 -5.51 0.42
C GLY A 189 -5.86 -6.61 0.78
N PHE A 190 -5.87 -7.06 2.03
CA PHE A 190 -4.87 -8.02 2.53
C PHE A 190 -4.72 -9.25 1.64
N ALA A 191 -5.79 -10.02 1.46
CA ALA A 191 -5.76 -11.24 0.66
C ALA A 191 -5.54 -10.96 -0.83
N ASN A 192 -6.12 -9.87 -1.35
CA ASN A 192 -6.00 -9.49 -2.75
C ASN A 192 -4.57 -9.10 -3.11
N ILE A 193 -3.92 -8.27 -2.31
CA ILE A 193 -2.53 -7.86 -2.53
C ILE A 193 -1.59 -9.06 -2.40
N ALA A 194 -1.76 -9.90 -1.36
CA ALA A 194 -0.95 -11.10 -1.18
C ALA A 194 -1.07 -12.06 -2.37
N ARG A 195 -2.30 -12.29 -2.86
CA ARG A 195 -2.55 -13.12 -4.03
C ARG A 195 -1.88 -12.55 -5.28
N ARG A 196 -2.01 -11.24 -5.54
CA ARG A 196 -1.38 -10.58 -6.69
C ARG A 196 0.14 -10.73 -6.65
N ILE A 197 0.78 -10.44 -5.52
CA ILE A 197 2.24 -10.61 -5.35
C ILE A 197 2.66 -12.05 -5.64
N LYS A 198 1.83 -13.04 -5.25
CA LYS A 198 2.12 -14.46 -5.50
C LYS A 198 1.97 -14.86 -6.97
N THR A 199 1.14 -14.16 -7.75
CA THR A 199 0.83 -14.50 -9.15
C THR A 199 1.72 -13.79 -10.17
N ILE A 200 2.46 -12.76 -9.77
CA ILE A 200 3.54 -12.13 -10.55
C ILE A 200 4.75 -13.05 -10.58
#